data_cd907fadc7a699cce700a1bb90dfc32e
#
_entry.id   cd907fadc7a699cce700a1bb90dfc32e
#
_cell.length_a   1.000
_cell.length_b   1.000
_cell.length_c   1.000
_cell.angle_alpha   90.00
_cell.angle_beta   90.00
_cell.angle_gamma   90.00
#
_symmetry.space_group_name_H-M   'P 1'
#
loop_
_entity.id
_entity.type
_entity.pdbx_description
1 polymer ?
#
loop_
_entity_poly.entity_id
_entity_poly.type
_entity_poly.pdbx_seq_one_letter_code
_entity_poly.pdbx_strand_id
1 'polypeptide(L)'
;MAAWQGSVCRYPAWVSLGPVILDLVIHRPRLRGVLFLASLLALSLMACHKEEQAVEGVAKNAANAEHQAQVTASERDQERAELDQIPLPTKSLYVDVHEPSAWANPFLSVGADMLTLRILLPDENPSSVGRGTLLRLEAARRQELQLRLTDLDKAVAAIPPGAWRYGRVIAVAESSSAAPKDRPKVRRNVEAVIRRLNDLGVVVEEWPAR
;
A
#
# COMPACT_ATOMS: atom_id res chain seq x y z
N MET A 1 28.28 -7.90 1.16
CA MET A 1 28.78 -8.58 -0.05
C MET A 1 27.94 -9.85 -0.24
N ALA A 2 26.99 -9.84 -1.11
CA ALA A 2 26.18 -11.01 -1.47
C ALA A 2 26.05 -11.02 -2.99
N ALA A 3 26.59 -12.08 -3.57
CA ALA A 3 26.76 -12.29 -5.00
C ALA A 3 25.41 -12.61 -5.67
N TRP A 4 25.08 -11.88 -6.73
CA TRP A 4 24.04 -12.20 -7.67
C TRP A 4 24.48 -13.33 -8.59
N GLN A 5 23.85 -14.51 -8.50
CA GLN A 5 24.01 -15.58 -9.48
C GLN A 5 22.95 -15.39 -10.58
N GLY A 6 23.43 -15.02 -11.78
CA GLY A 6 22.63 -14.93 -12.98
C GLY A 6 22.24 -16.32 -13.49
N SER A 7 20.95 -16.56 -13.63
CA SER A 7 20.38 -17.72 -14.34
C SER A 7 20.56 -17.56 -15.85
N VAL A 8 21.47 -18.33 -16.42
CA VAL A 8 21.68 -18.45 -17.85
C VAL A 8 20.59 -19.37 -18.43
N CYS A 9 19.67 -18.83 -19.21
CA CYS A 9 18.75 -19.62 -20.04
C CYS A 9 19.54 -20.37 -21.10
N ARG A 10 19.65 -21.70 -20.95
CA ARG A 10 20.16 -22.60 -22.00
C ARG A 10 19.08 -22.76 -23.08
N TYR A 11 19.38 -22.28 -24.28
CA TYR A 11 18.61 -22.59 -25.48
C TYR A 11 18.83 -24.07 -25.86
N PRO A 12 17.78 -24.84 -26.19
CA PRO A 12 17.91 -26.19 -26.69
C PRO A 12 18.51 -26.14 -28.13
N ALA A 13 19.52 -26.98 -28.33
CA ALA A 13 20.19 -27.16 -29.62
C ALA A 13 19.18 -27.63 -30.69
N TRP A 14 19.15 -26.93 -31.80
CA TRP A 14 18.42 -27.33 -32.99
C TRP A 14 19.00 -28.62 -33.53
N VAL A 15 18.20 -29.68 -33.48
CA VAL A 15 18.54 -30.96 -34.13
C VAL A 15 18.49 -30.73 -35.63
N SER A 16 19.67 -30.83 -36.26
CA SER A 16 19.88 -30.84 -37.70
C SER A 16 19.27 -32.09 -38.29
N LEU A 17 18.02 -32.00 -38.75
CA LEU A 17 17.41 -33.03 -39.63
C LEU A 17 17.88 -32.79 -41.05
N GLY A 18 18.68 -33.76 -41.54
CA GLY A 18 19.39 -33.71 -42.80
C GLY A 18 18.52 -33.64 -44.06
N PRO A 19 19.14 -33.37 -45.20
CA PRO A 19 18.49 -32.97 -46.47
C PRO A 19 17.84 -34.12 -47.28
N VAL A 20 17.45 -35.22 -46.65
CA VAL A 20 16.99 -36.45 -47.38
C VAL A 20 15.50 -36.39 -47.77
N ILE A 21 14.70 -35.48 -47.27
CA ILE A 21 13.24 -35.46 -47.57
C ILE A 21 12.89 -34.55 -48.76
N LEU A 22 13.82 -33.74 -49.26
CA LEU A 22 13.50 -32.73 -50.30
C LEU A 22 13.32 -33.29 -51.71
N ASP A 23 13.84 -34.48 -52.01
CA ASP A 23 13.84 -35.00 -53.41
C ASP A 23 12.53 -35.75 -53.83
N LEU A 24 11.69 -36.15 -52.86
CA LEU A 24 10.48 -36.91 -53.18
C LEU A 24 9.25 -36.06 -53.52
N VAL A 25 9.32 -34.74 -53.27
CA VAL A 25 8.18 -33.82 -53.40
C VAL A 25 8.09 -33.17 -54.77
N ILE A 26 9.18 -33.27 -55.63
CA ILE A 26 9.31 -32.44 -56.84
C ILE A 26 8.48 -32.99 -58.04
N HIS A 27 8.01 -34.24 -58.01
CA HIS A 27 7.48 -34.88 -59.24
C HIS A 27 5.97 -35.03 -59.34
N ARG A 28 5.13 -34.57 -58.35
CA ARG A 28 3.65 -34.66 -58.47
C ARG A 28 2.95 -33.33 -58.14
N PRO A 29 2.52 -32.54 -59.14
CA PRO A 29 1.92 -31.24 -58.93
C PRO A 29 0.58 -31.29 -58.14
N ARG A 30 -0.12 -32.42 -58.15
CA ARG A 30 -1.37 -32.57 -57.40
C ARG A 30 -1.18 -32.74 -55.86
N LEU A 31 -0.04 -33.26 -55.43
CA LEU A 31 0.27 -33.39 -53.99
C LEU A 31 0.63 -32.04 -53.34
N ARG A 32 1.19 -31.10 -54.11
CA ARG A 32 1.55 -29.78 -53.60
C ARG A 32 0.35 -28.99 -53.14
N GLY A 33 -0.78 -29.06 -53.84
CA GLY A 33 -2.02 -28.35 -53.46
C GLY A 33 -2.62 -28.87 -52.17
N VAL A 34 -2.59 -30.17 -51.90
CA VAL A 34 -3.14 -30.80 -50.70
C VAL A 34 -2.27 -30.47 -49.47
N LEU A 35 -0.93 -30.49 -49.63
CA LEU A 35 -0.02 -30.09 -48.54
C LEU A 35 -0.09 -28.62 -48.20
N PHE A 36 -0.28 -27.73 -49.18
CA PHE A 36 -0.49 -26.31 -48.94
C PHE A 36 -1.83 -26.03 -48.20
N LEU A 37 -2.92 -26.72 -48.60
CA LEU A 37 -4.20 -26.61 -47.93
C LEU A 37 -4.15 -27.14 -46.49
N ALA A 38 -3.48 -28.25 -46.24
CA ALA A 38 -3.32 -28.83 -44.91
C ALA A 38 -2.46 -27.93 -44.00
N SER A 39 -1.41 -27.29 -44.53
CA SER A 39 -0.60 -26.35 -43.76
C SER A 39 -1.33 -25.05 -43.41
N LEU A 40 -2.16 -24.53 -44.33
CA LEU A 40 -3.02 -23.35 -44.09
C LEU A 40 -4.08 -23.66 -43.05
N LEU A 41 -4.68 -24.86 -43.07
CA LEU A 41 -5.66 -25.30 -42.09
C LEU A 41 -5.03 -25.46 -40.68
N ALA A 42 -3.84 -26.01 -40.60
CA ALA A 42 -3.08 -26.15 -39.35
C ALA A 42 -2.70 -24.79 -38.75
N LEU A 43 -2.29 -23.82 -39.57
CA LEU A 43 -1.98 -22.47 -39.16
C LEU A 43 -3.22 -21.71 -38.64
N SER A 44 -4.39 -21.89 -39.27
CA SER A 44 -5.61 -21.27 -38.81
C SER A 44 -6.13 -21.83 -37.47
N LEU A 45 -5.95 -23.16 -37.23
CA LEU A 45 -6.29 -23.78 -35.94
C LEU A 45 -5.36 -23.33 -34.80
N MET A 46 -4.09 -23.10 -35.07
CA MET A 46 -3.14 -22.57 -34.05
C MET A 46 -3.40 -21.09 -33.70
N ALA A 47 -3.91 -20.29 -34.63
CA ALA A 47 -4.25 -18.90 -34.37
C ALA A 47 -5.45 -18.78 -33.41
N CYS A 48 -6.51 -19.58 -33.59
CA CYS A 48 -7.67 -19.59 -32.68
C CYS A 48 -7.31 -19.98 -31.24
N HIS A 49 -6.37 -20.91 -31.04
CA HIS A 49 -5.98 -21.35 -29.71
C HIS A 49 -5.23 -20.26 -28.90
N LYS A 50 -4.52 -19.37 -29.56
CA LYS A 50 -3.83 -18.26 -28.89
C LYS A 50 -4.77 -17.17 -28.42
N GLU A 51 -5.86 -16.94 -29.13
CA GLU A 51 -6.84 -15.94 -28.73
C GLU A 51 -7.67 -16.39 -27.50
N GLU A 52 -8.06 -17.66 -27.42
CA GLU A 52 -8.74 -18.21 -26.26
C GLU A 52 -7.89 -18.11 -24.98
N GLN A 53 -6.60 -18.43 -25.06
CA GLN A 53 -5.68 -18.32 -23.92
C GLN A 53 -5.46 -16.86 -23.47
N ALA A 54 -5.44 -15.93 -24.41
CA ALA A 54 -5.32 -14.49 -24.07
C ALA A 54 -6.60 -13.98 -23.36
N VAL A 55 -7.78 -14.34 -23.81
CA VAL A 55 -9.06 -13.97 -23.20
C VAL A 55 -9.20 -14.59 -21.80
N GLU A 56 -8.83 -15.86 -21.65
CA GLU A 56 -8.86 -16.53 -20.33
C GLU A 56 -7.88 -15.89 -19.34
N GLY A 57 -6.70 -15.49 -19.79
CA GLY A 57 -5.72 -14.76 -18.98
C GLY A 57 -6.24 -13.40 -18.51
N VAL A 58 -6.90 -12.64 -19.40
CA VAL A 58 -7.51 -11.35 -19.06
C VAL A 58 -8.66 -11.53 -18.06
N ALA A 59 -9.52 -12.53 -18.28
CA ALA A 59 -10.63 -12.82 -17.36
C ALA A 59 -10.14 -13.23 -15.96
N LYS A 60 -9.10 -14.07 -15.86
CA LYS A 60 -8.48 -14.41 -14.57
C LYS A 60 -7.85 -13.21 -13.86
N ASN A 61 -7.17 -12.36 -14.61
CA ASN A 61 -6.58 -11.15 -14.05
C ASN A 61 -7.65 -10.16 -13.55
N ALA A 62 -8.76 -10.01 -14.28
CA ALA A 62 -9.88 -9.19 -13.86
C ALA A 62 -10.54 -9.74 -12.59
N ALA A 63 -10.83 -11.05 -12.54
CA ALA A 63 -11.38 -11.71 -11.35
C ALA A 63 -10.46 -11.58 -10.12
N ASN A 64 -9.15 -11.72 -10.31
CA ASN A 64 -8.17 -11.53 -9.24
C ASN A 64 -8.14 -10.06 -8.76
N ALA A 65 -8.22 -9.09 -9.68
CA ALA A 65 -8.27 -7.67 -9.34
C ALA A 65 -9.55 -7.32 -8.56
N GLU A 66 -10.69 -7.86 -8.96
CA GLU A 66 -11.97 -7.70 -8.24
C GLU A 66 -11.91 -8.31 -6.83
N HIS A 67 -11.38 -9.52 -6.71
CA HIS A 67 -11.20 -10.17 -5.41
C HIS A 67 -10.26 -9.35 -4.50
N GLN A 68 -9.14 -8.87 -5.01
CA GLN A 68 -8.23 -8.01 -4.25
C GLN A 68 -8.90 -6.70 -3.83
N ALA A 69 -9.70 -6.09 -4.70
CA ALA A 69 -10.46 -4.88 -4.38
C ALA A 69 -11.47 -5.13 -3.26
N GLN A 70 -12.19 -6.27 -3.30
CA GLN A 70 -13.14 -6.66 -2.24
C GLN A 70 -12.44 -6.91 -0.90
N VAL A 71 -11.31 -7.61 -0.89
CA VAL A 71 -10.51 -7.83 0.33
C VAL A 71 -10.05 -6.50 0.92
N THR A 72 -9.52 -5.62 0.08
CA THR A 72 -9.06 -4.30 0.53
C THR A 72 -10.22 -3.43 1.06
N ALA A 73 -11.39 -3.51 0.45
CA ALA A 73 -12.59 -2.81 0.93
C ALA A 73 -13.03 -3.34 2.30
N SER A 74 -13.09 -4.67 2.46
CA SER A 74 -13.47 -5.28 3.74
C SER A 74 -12.47 -4.98 4.87
N GLU A 75 -11.17 -4.95 4.58
CA GLU A 75 -10.15 -4.54 5.57
C GLU A 75 -10.37 -3.09 6.03
N ARG A 76 -10.64 -2.17 5.10
CA ARG A 76 -10.93 -0.76 5.44
C ARG A 76 -12.19 -0.60 6.26
N ASP A 77 -13.23 -1.37 5.95
CA ASP A 77 -14.48 -1.33 6.72
C ASP A 77 -14.26 -1.82 8.16
N GLN A 78 -13.40 -2.82 8.36
CA GLN A 78 -13.01 -3.29 9.68
C GLN A 78 -12.19 -2.22 10.44
N GLU A 79 -11.17 -1.65 9.80
CA GLU A 79 -10.36 -0.59 10.39
C GLU A 79 -11.21 0.62 10.79
N ARG A 80 -12.19 0.98 9.96
CA ARG A 80 -13.15 2.03 10.26
C ARG A 80 -14.05 1.67 11.43
N ALA A 81 -14.57 0.44 11.48
CA ALA A 81 -15.42 -0.02 12.57
C ALA A 81 -14.70 -0.01 13.93
N GLU A 82 -13.40 -0.31 13.96
CA GLU A 82 -12.56 -0.19 15.16
C GLU A 82 -12.45 1.28 15.60
N LEU A 83 -12.22 2.19 14.65
CA LEU A 83 -12.12 3.63 14.93
C LEU A 83 -13.46 4.25 15.33
N ASP A 84 -14.60 3.72 14.85
CA ASP A 84 -15.94 4.20 15.21
C ASP A 84 -16.27 3.97 16.68
N GLN A 85 -15.54 3.10 17.37
CA GLN A 85 -15.65 2.94 18.84
C GLN A 85 -15.07 4.14 19.61
N ILE A 86 -14.21 4.94 18.96
CA ILE A 86 -13.62 6.14 19.56
C ILE A 86 -14.60 7.30 19.36
N PRO A 87 -14.93 8.06 20.44
CA PRO A 87 -15.87 9.17 20.31
C PRO A 87 -15.36 10.26 19.36
N LEU A 88 -16.29 10.98 18.76
CA LEU A 88 -15.95 12.14 17.94
C LEU A 88 -15.19 13.18 18.78
N PRO A 89 -14.29 13.95 18.16
CA PRO A 89 -13.46 14.89 18.89
C PRO A 89 -14.28 16.05 19.46
N THR A 90 -13.95 16.44 20.69
CA THR A 90 -14.51 17.62 21.34
C THR A 90 -13.52 18.77 21.19
N LYS A 91 -13.78 19.69 20.28
CA LYS A 91 -12.85 20.77 19.90
C LYS A 91 -12.41 21.64 21.08
N SER A 92 -13.27 21.87 22.07
CA SER A 92 -12.95 22.64 23.28
C SER A 92 -11.83 22.02 24.14
N LEU A 93 -11.53 20.71 23.96
CA LEU A 93 -10.46 20.05 24.71
C LEU A 93 -9.06 20.33 24.14
N TYR A 94 -8.95 20.81 22.92
CA TYR A 94 -7.64 20.97 22.24
C TYR A 94 -7.49 22.29 21.48
N VAL A 95 -8.50 23.16 21.44
CA VAL A 95 -8.47 24.43 20.71
C VAL A 95 -7.32 25.35 21.16
N ASP A 96 -6.96 25.27 22.44
CA ASP A 96 -5.88 26.07 23.02
C ASP A 96 -4.50 25.38 22.97
N VAL A 97 -4.45 24.17 22.42
CA VAL A 97 -3.19 23.41 22.30
C VAL A 97 -2.50 23.80 21.00
N HIS A 98 -1.45 24.62 21.11
CA HIS A 98 -0.71 25.15 19.96
C HIS A 98 0.72 24.57 19.83
N GLU A 99 1.11 23.69 20.75
CA GLU A 99 2.43 23.07 20.74
C GLU A 99 2.37 21.56 20.59
N PRO A 100 3.22 20.96 19.69
CA PRO A 100 3.28 19.52 19.52
C PRO A 100 3.60 18.77 20.82
N SER A 101 4.39 19.37 21.71
CA SER A 101 4.75 18.80 23.02
C SER A 101 3.57 18.65 23.96
N ALA A 102 2.59 19.55 23.86
CA ALA A 102 1.36 19.55 24.66
C ALA A 102 0.23 18.73 24.02
N TRP A 103 0.39 18.33 22.76
CA TRP A 103 -0.62 17.54 22.06
C TRP A 103 -0.67 16.11 22.60
N ALA A 104 -1.79 15.74 23.21
CA ALA A 104 -1.96 14.47 23.92
C ALA A 104 -2.56 13.34 23.06
N ASN A 105 -3.08 13.67 21.88
CA ASN A 105 -3.57 12.70 20.90
C ASN A 105 -2.45 12.24 19.95
N PRO A 106 -2.71 11.26 19.05
CA PRO A 106 -1.76 10.89 18.03
C PRO A 106 -1.35 12.08 17.17
N PHE A 107 -0.06 12.16 16.87
CA PHE A 107 0.53 13.23 16.08
C PHE A 107 1.33 12.62 14.91
N LEU A 108 1.07 13.06 13.71
CA LEU A 108 1.68 12.55 12.50
C LEU A 108 2.58 13.61 11.85
N SER A 109 3.87 13.34 11.81
CA SER A 109 4.85 14.15 11.06
C SER A 109 5.07 13.51 9.68
N VAL A 110 4.82 14.28 8.62
CA VAL A 110 4.85 13.78 7.24
C VAL A 110 6.15 14.18 6.55
N GLY A 111 6.95 13.19 6.18
CA GLY A 111 8.18 13.34 5.42
C GLY A 111 7.99 13.04 3.92
N ALA A 112 9.11 13.06 3.18
CA ALA A 112 9.11 12.77 1.75
C ALA A 112 8.84 11.29 1.45
N ASP A 113 9.38 10.38 2.26
CA ASP A 113 9.32 8.93 2.03
C ASP A 113 8.65 8.18 3.19
N MET A 114 8.75 8.71 4.39
CA MET A 114 8.28 8.10 5.61
C MET A 114 7.41 9.06 6.40
N LEU A 115 6.47 8.49 7.14
CA LEU A 115 5.63 9.17 8.13
C LEU A 115 6.16 8.80 9.52
N THR A 116 6.11 9.73 10.46
CA THR A 116 6.42 9.45 11.86
C THR A 116 5.15 9.66 12.70
N LEU A 117 4.58 8.56 13.18
CA LEU A 117 3.43 8.57 14.09
C LEU A 117 3.93 8.57 15.53
N ARG A 118 3.55 9.60 16.27
CA ARG A 118 3.80 9.71 17.70
C ARG A 118 2.52 9.48 18.48
N ILE A 119 2.59 8.57 19.47
CA ILE A 119 1.48 8.19 20.32
C ILE A 119 1.90 8.39 21.79
N LEU A 120 1.01 8.95 22.60
CA LEU A 120 1.17 9.04 24.05
C LEU A 120 0.27 8.01 24.71
N LEU A 121 0.87 6.97 25.28
CA LEU A 121 0.14 5.95 26.01
C LEU A 121 0.06 6.32 27.49
N PRO A 122 -1.08 6.10 28.15
CA PRO A 122 -1.17 6.22 29.61
C PRO A 122 -0.18 5.23 30.25
N ASP A 123 0.41 5.62 31.36
CA ASP A 123 1.28 4.71 32.13
C ASP A 123 0.40 3.59 32.73
N GLU A 124 0.75 2.34 32.43
CA GLU A 124 0.03 1.16 32.95
C GLU A 124 0.22 0.96 34.46
N ASN A 125 1.22 1.63 35.04
CA ASN A 125 1.53 1.53 36.45
C ASN A 125 1.49 2.92 37.10
N PRO A 126 0.27 3.48 37.36
CA PRO A 126 0.17 4.73 38.08
C PRO A 126 0.63 4.48 39.52
N SER A 127 1.94 4.64 39.77
CA SER A 127 2.45 4.63 41.14
C SER A 127 1.65 5.65 41.93
N SER A 128 1.06 5.24 43.05
CA SER A 128 0.24 6.04 43.92
C SER A 128 0.99 7.21 44.56
N VAL A 129 2.26 7.34 44.27
CA VAL A 129 3.18 8.42 44.66
C VAL A 129 3.04 9.54 43.66
N GLY A 130 2.08 10.45 43.88
CA GLY A 130 1.92 11.63 43.02
C GLY A 130 0.49 12.00 42.66
N ARG A 131 -0.46 11.70 43.53
CA ARG A 131 -1.82 12.30 43.47
C ARG A 131 -1.83 13.79 43.81
N GLY A 132 -0.84 14.51 43.33
CA GLY A 132 -0.83 15.94 43.26
C GLY A 132 -1.26 16.36 41.87
N THR A 133 -2.10 17.34 41.77
CA THR A 133 -2.85 17.98 40.68
C THR A 133 -2.07 18.34 39.40
N LEU A 134 -0.85 17.94 39.23
CA LEU A 134 -0.07 18.03 38.01
C LEU A 134 0.13 16.59 37.48
N LEU A 135 -0.81 16.15 36.66
CA LEU A 135 -0.54 15.06 35.72
C LEU A 135 0.66 15.48 34.88
N ARG A 136 1.85 15.11 35.33
CA ARG A 136 3.05 15.26 34.53
C ARG A 136 2.85 14.38 33.30
N LEU A 137 2.72 15.00 32.16
CA LEU A 137 2.81 14.34 30.83
C LEU A 137 4.12 13.54 30.69
N GLU A 138 5.06 13.71 31.61
CA GLU A 138 6.32 12.98 31.72
C GLU A 138 6.16 11.49 32.07
N ALA A 139 5.06 11.09 32.71
CA ALA A 139 4.76 9.69 33.00
C ALA A 139 4.09 8.96 31.82
N ALA A 140 3.70 9.67 30.79
CA ALA A 140 3.14 9.06 29.60
C ALA A 140 4.26 8.44 28.75
N ARG A 141 4.12 7.14 28.45
CA ARG A 141 5.05 6.44 27.57
C ARG A 141 4.87 6.98 26.14
N ARG A 142 5.86 7.72 25.66
CA ARG A 142 5.91 8.19 24.27
C ARG A 142 6.41 7.07 23.37
N GLN A 143 5.63 6.74 22.35
CA GLN A 143 6.04 5.83 21.28
C GLN A 143 6.09 6.60 19.97
N GLU A 144 7.15 6.37 19.20
CA GLU A 144 7.31 6.89 17.84
C GLU A 144 7.48 5.73 16.88
N LEU A 145 6.62 5.69 15.87
CA LEU A 145 6.61 4.66 14.85
C LEU A 145 6.85 5.30 13.48
N GLN A 146 7.85 4.80 12.76
CA GLN A 146 8.04 5.17 11.37
C GLN A 146 7.29 4.20 10.47
N LEU A 147 6.48 4.74 9.55
CA LEU A 147 5.62 3.94 8.67
C LEU A 147 5.58 4.54 7.26
N ARG A 148 5.19 3.73 6.30
CA ARG A 148 4.91 4.20 4.94
C ARG A 148 3.47 4.68 4.84
N LEU A 149 3.18 5.51 3.83
CA LEU A 149 1.81 5.96 3.56
C LEU A 149 0.85 4.77 3.33
N THR A 150 1.32 3.66 2.78
CA THR A 150 0.53 2.44 2.56
C THR A 150 0.05 1.79 3.85
N ASP A 151 0.81 1.93 4.93
CA ASP A 151 0.58 1.24 6.20
C ASP A 151 -0.18 2.12 7.21
N LEU A 152 -0.53 3.36 6.79
CA LEU A 152 -1.17 4.36 7.65
C LEU A 152 -2.48 3.87 8.25
N ASP A 153 -3.35 3.28 7.45
CA ASP A 153 -4.70 2.87 7.85
C ASP A 153 -4.62 1.82 8.98
N LYS A 154 -3.80 0.78 8.77
CA LYS A 154 -3.54 -0.26 9.78
C LYS A 154 -2.89 0.28 11.06
N ALA A 155 -1.94 1.20 10.90
CA ALA A 155 -1.26 1.80 12.04
C ALA A 155 -2.21 2.67 12.87
N VAL A 156 -3.12 3.39 12.24
CA VAL A 156 -4.11 4.23 12.93
C VAL A 156 -5.18 3.39 13.62
N ALA A 157 -5.68 2.34 12.98
CA ALA A 157 -6.63 1.40 13.57
C ALA A 157 -6.04 0.67 14.79
N ALA A 158 -4.74 0.36 14.76
CA ALA A 158 -4.05 -0.29 15.87
C ALA A 158 -3.76 0.63 17.08
N ILE A 159 -4.07 1.93 17.01
CA ILE A 159 -3.88 2.86 18.15
C ILE A 159 -4.86 2.53 19.28
N PRO A 160 -4.36 2.24 20.49
CA PRO A 160 -5.23 1.88 21.58
C PRO A 160 -6.16 3.04 21.99
N PRO A 161 -7.41 2.75 22.43
CA PRO A 161 -8.40 3.78 22.77
C PRO A 161 -7.91 4.80 23.80
N GLY A 162 -7.03 4.40 24.72
CA GLY A 162 -6.46 5.28 25.75
C GLY A 162 -5.55 6.40 25.20
N ALA A 163 -5.12 6.32 23.95
CA ALA A 163 -4.31 7.36 23.30
C ALA A 163 -5.16 8.48 22.68
N TRP A 164 -6.49 8.36 22.65
CA TRP A 164 -7.41 9.30 22.02
C TRP A 164 -8.09 10.22 23.03
N ARG A 165 -7.32 11.01 23.76
CA ARG A 165 -7.81 11.86 24.85
C ARG A 165 -8.80 12.94 24.42
N TYR A 166 -8.67 13.43 23.19
CA TYR A 166 -9.56 14.46 22.62
C TYR A 166 -10.66 13.88 21.73
N GLY A 167 -10.78 12.54 21.69
CA GLY A 167 -11.57 11.83 20.70
C GLY A 167 -10.81 11.58 19.41
N ARG A 168 -11.52 11.15 18.37
CA ARG A 168 -10.99 10.70 17.09
C ARG A 168 -10.44 11.88 16.24
N VAL A 169 -9.32 12.45 16.67
CA VAL A 169 -8.60 13.52 15.99
C VAL A 169 -7.10 13.28 16.00
N ILE A 170 -6.46 13.48 14.87
CA ILE A 170 -5.00 13.39 14.69
C ILE A 170 -4.48 14.75 14.23
N ALA A 171 -3.40 15.22 14.88
CA ALA A 171 -2.67 16.36 14.36
C ALA A 171 -1.69 15.91 13.26
N VAL A 172 -1.67 16.65 12.15
CA VAL A 172 -0.80 16.36 11.00
C VAL A 172 0.06 17.59 10.73
N ALA A 173 1.37 17.40 10.62
CA ALA A 173 2.32 18.46 10.29
C ALA A 173 3.34 17.98 9.24
N GLU A 174 3.88 18.93 8.47
CA GLU A 174 5.04 18.67 7.64
C GLU A 174 6.27 18.41 8.52
N SER A 175 7.11 17.45 8.13
CA SER A 175 8.36 17.19 8.85
C SER A 175 9.32 18.36 8.72
N SER A 176 9.78 18.88 9.85
CA SER A 176 10.78 19.97 9.89
C SER A 176 12.15 19.53 9.34
N SER A 177 12.42 18.24 9.27
CA SER A 177 13.66 17.67 8.73
C SER A 177 13.65 17.53 7.20
N ALA A 178 12.53 17.85 6.53
CA ALA A 178 12.43 17.73 5.08
C ALA A 178 13.32 18.77 4.37
N ALA A 179 14.15 18.30 3.44
CA ALA A 179 14.99 19.19 2.64
C ALA A 179 14.12 20.12 1.76
N PRO A 180 14.55 21.36 1.49
CA PRO A 180 13.77 22.32 0.70
C PRO A 180 13.32 21.77 -0.67
N LYS A 181 14.15 20.96 -1.32
CA LYS A 181 13.85 20.33 -2.61
C LYS A 181 12.71 19.31 -2.52
N ASP A 182 12.49 18.72 -1.34
CA ASP A 182 11.49 17.67 -1.13
C ASP A 182 10.14 18.23 -0.66
N ARG A 183 10.05 19.50 -0.31
CA ARG A 183 8.82 20.16 0.16
C ARG A 183 7.60 19.93 -0.74
N PRO A 184 7.69 20.01 -2.09
CA PRO A 184 6.53 19.72 -2.94
C PRO A 184 6.04 18.28 -2.84
N LYS A 185 6.94 17.32 -2.57
CA LYS A 185 6.58 15.91 -2.33
C LYS A 185 5.92 15.75 -0.96
N VAL A 186 6.49 16.36 0.07
CA VAL A 186 5.92 16.37 1.43
C VAL A 186 4.51 16.92 1.42
N ARG A 187 4.26 18.06 0.74
CA ARG A 187 2.92 18.66 0.65
C ARG A 187 1.91 17.71 0.01
N ARG A 188 2.26 17.07 -1.10
CA ARG A 188 1.40 16.03 -1.72
C ARG A 188 1.13 14.85 -0.78
N ASN A 189 2.14 14.44 0.00
CA ASN A 189 1.96 13.38 0.99
C ASN A 189 1.03 13.81 2.12
N VAL A 190 1.12 15.06 2.60
CA VAL A 190 0.19 15.62 3.60
C VAL A 190 -1.25 15.56 3.08
N GLU A 191 -1.49 16.02 1.85
CA GLU A 191 -2.82 15.96 1.24
C GLU A 191 -3.34 14.53 1.08
N ALA A 192 -2.46 13.57 0.76
CA ALA A 192 -2.82 12.15 0.67
C ALA A 192 -3.14 11.57 2.05
N VAL A 193 -2.37 11.91 3.08
CA VAL A 193 -2.61 11.53 4.48
C VAL A 193 -3.94 12.06 4.97
N ILE A 194 -4.23 13.35 4.76
CA ILE A 194 -5.48 13.99 5.17
C ILE A 194 -6.68 13.28 4.54
N ARG A 195 -6.62 12.99 3.23
CA ARG A 195 -7.69 12.25 2.55
C ARG A 195 -7.91 10.87 3.18
N ARG A 196 -6.84 10.09 3.39
CA ARG A 196 -6.94 8.75 3.98
C ARG A 196 -7.52 8.76 5.39
N LEU A 197 -7.07 9.68 6.24
CA LEU A 197 -7.59 9.82 7.59
C LEU A 197 -9.08 10.20 7.59
N ASN A 198 -9.49 11.11 6.69
CA ASN A 198 -10.90 11.48 6.53
C ASN A 198 -11.74 10.29 6.01
N ASP A 199 -11.21 9.47 5.09
CA ASP A 199 -11.88 8.26 4.60
C ASP A 199 -12.10 7.23 5.74
N LEU A 200 -11.18 7.18 6.71
CA LEU A 200 -11.33 6.39 7.94
C LEU A 200 -12.26 7.04 8.98
N GLY A 201 -12.76 8.24 8.72
CA GLY A 201 -13.60 9.00 9.63
C GLY A 201 -12.84 9.67 10.77
N VAL A 202 -11.53 9.81 10.67
CA VAL A 202 -10.67 10.52 11.64
C VAL A 202 -10.61 12.00 11.27
N VAL A 203 -10.87 12.86 12.24
CA VAL A 203 -10.74 14.31 12.06
C VAL A 203 -9.26 14.69 12.04
N VAL A 204 -8.89 15.57 11.13
CA VAL A 204 -7.50 16.03 11.00
C VAL A 204 -7.37 17.47 11.46
N GLU A 205 -6.42 17.73 12.35
CA GLU A 205 -5.98 19.07 12.72
C GLU A 205 -4.63 19.34 12.01
N GLU A 206 -4.66 20.19 10.98
CA GLU A 206 -3.44 20.51 10.22
C GLU A 206 -2.62 21.56 10.97
N TRP A 207 -1.36 21.25 11.25
CA TRP A 207 -0.44 22.15 11.92
C TRP A 207 0.53 22.77 10.91
N PRO A 208 0.84 24.07 11.07
CA PRO A 208 1.78 24.75 10.18
C PRO A 208 3.17 24.09 10.23
N ALA A 209 3.86 24.08 9.10
CA ALA A 209 5.26 23.67 9.02
C ALA A 209 6.10 24.61 9.92
N ARG A 210 6.93 24.03 10.78
CA ARG A 210 7.85 24.76 11.67
C ARG A 210 9.28 24.67 11.18
#